data_507d7b67c8503e388063801940459ffa
#
_entry.id   507d7b67c8503e388063801940459ffa
#
_cell.length_a   1.000
_cell.length_b   1.000
_cell.length_c   1.000
_cell.angle_alpha   90.00
_cell.angle_beta   90.00
_cell.angle_gamma   90.00
#
_symmetry.space_group_name_H-M   'P 1'
#
loop_
_entity.id
_entity.type
_entity.pdbx_description
1 polymer ?
#
loop_
_entity_poly.entity_id
_entity_poly.type
_entity_poly.pdbx_seq_one_letter_code
_entity_poly.pdbx_strand_id
1 'polypeptide(L)'
;MTHYRWTICMMMFLALTINYLDRQVLSLTWDEFIKPEFHWNEMHYGVVTATFSIVYALGMLFAGRIIDWLGTKKGYLWSIGIWSAGACLHAFCGILTESVVGVEDKAHLIAATGDLAVLVSTVSMYFFLAARCVLAIGESGYFPVAVKVTAEYFPKRDRAFATSVFNAGASIGALVAPLSIPLLAKYWGWEFAFVAIGVLGFVWMGFWVFMYAPPAQNRFVNQAELDYIEQDKLLEADLLKEQEKVKNMPILQCFRYRQTWAFLLGKFCTDGVWWFFLFWTPSYLNTQFGIKTSEGLGMALIFTLYFITMLSLVGGKLPTIFINRNKENPYAARMRAMFIFAFVPLVVLFAQPLGTISPWFPIILIGLGCAAHQSWSANIYTTVSDMFPKNAIATVTGIGGMAGGVSSMLMQSCAGSLFVYADEVQLEFMGFVGKPTGYFIIFCICSVSYLIGWSIMKILVPKYKIIQG
;
A
#
# COMPACT_ATOMS: atom_id res chain seq x y z
N MET A 1 -33.27 14.42 -5.40
CA MET A 1 -31.97 13.80 -5.67
C MET A 1 -32.00 12.37 -5.19
N THR A 2 -31.55 11.42 -6.02
CA THR A 2 -31.44 9.99 -5.66
C THR A 2 -30.22 9.67 -4.80
N HIS A 3 -29.24 10.56 -4.72
CA HIS A 3 -27.95 10.38 -4.01
C HIS A 3 -27.15 9.15 -4.45
N TYR A 4 -27.40 8.66 -5.67
CA TYR A 4 -26.80 7.45 -6.21
C TYR A 4 -25.24 7.53 -6.35
N ARG A 5 -24.69 8.74 -6.49
CA ARG A 5 -23.24 8.98 -6.45
C ARG A 5 -22.56 8.40 -5.21
N TRP A 6 -23.26 8.38 -4.08
CA TRP A 6 -22.74 7.80 -2.84
C TRP A 6 -22.73 6.26 -2.90
N THR A 7 -23.68 5.64 -3.61
CA THR A 7 -23.66 4.20 -3.88
C THR A 7 -22.42 3.83 -4.70
N ILE A 8 -22.08 4.63 -5.71
CA ILE A 8 -20.84 4.44 -6.48
C ILE A 8 -19.61 4.67 -5.60
N CYS A 9 -19.63 5.66 -4.70
CA CYS A 9 -18.55 5.87 -3.73
C CYS A 9 -18.38 4.67 -2.78
N MET A 10 -19.48 4.07 -2.30
CA MET A 10 -19.44 2.84 -1.50
C MET A 10 -18.92 1.65 -2.28
N MET A 11 -19.19 1.54 -3.57
CA MET A 11 -18.59 0.52 -4.43
C MET A 11 -17.05 0.70 -4.51
N MET A 12 -16.54 1.93 -4.65
CA MET A 12 -15.10 2.20 -4.60
C MET A 12 -14.50 1.87 -3.21
N PHE A 13 -15.21 2.22 -2.14
CA PHE A 13 -14.82 1.87 -0.77
C PHE A 13 -14.66 0.35 -0.61
N LEU A 14 -15.65 -0.44 -1.04
CA LEU A 14 -15.60 -1.90 -0.97
C LEU A 14 -14.47 -2.48 -1.83
N ALA A 15 -14.24 -1.94 -3.03
CA ALA A 15 -13.13 -2.37 -3.87
C ALA A 15 -11.78 -2.15 -3.19
N LEU A 16 -11.59 -1.00 -2.50
CA LEU A 16 -10.35 -0.72 -1.77
C LEU A 16 -10.22 -1.60 -0.52
N THR A 17 -11.34 -1.90 0.14
CA THR A 17 -11.36 -2.84 1.26
C THR A 17 -10.87 -4.22 0.82
N ILE A 18 -11.40 -4.76 -0.29
CA ILE A 18 -10.98 -6.04 -0.86
C ILE A 18 -9.51 -6.00 -1.29
N ASN A 19 -9.07 -4.91 -1.93
CA ASN A 19 -7.68 -4.72 -2.34
C ASN A 19 -6.70 -4.81 -1.15
N TYR A 20 -7.04 -4.16 -0.02
CA TYR A 20 -6.21 -4.22 1.18
C TYR A 20 -6.27 -5.56 1.90
N LEU A 21 -7.40 -6.27 1.85
CA LEU A 21 -7.50 -7.66 2.29
C LEU A 21 -6.53 -8.53 1.48
N ASP A 22 -6.61 -8.47 0.16
CA ASP A 22 -5.78 -9.27 -0.76
C ASP A 22 -4.29 -9.05 -0.55
N ARG A 23 -3.89 -7.80 -0.40
CA ARG A 23 -2.50 -7.40 -0.15
C ARG A 23 -1.91 -8.05 1.10
N GLN A 24 -2.73 -8.28 2.12
CA GLN A 24 -2.30 -8.86 3.38
C GLN A 24 -2.38 -10.40 3.44
N VAL A 25 -3.03 -11.07 2.49
CA VAL A 25 -3.16 -12.54 2.55
C VAL A 25 -1.80 -13.20 2.70
N LEU A 26 -0.83 -12.85 1.86
CA LEU A 26 0.50 -13.46 1.95
C LEU A 26 1.19 -13.14 3.28
N SER A 27 1.17 -11.90 3.75
CA SER A 27 1.88 -11.52 4.98
C SER A 27 1.33 -12.18 6.23
N LEU A 28 0.02 -12.49 6.24
CA LEU A 28 -0.66 -13.14 7.36
C LEU A 28 -0.60 -14.67 7.30
N THR A 29 -0.23 -15.25 6.15
CA THR A 29 -0.22 -16.70 5.95
C THR A 29 1.16 -17.30 5.73
N TRP A 30 2.16 -16.49 5.28
CA TRP A 30 3.42 -17.06 4.81
C TRP A 30 4.23 -17.76 5.92
N ASP A 31 4.36 -17.14 7.09
CA ASP A 31 5.28 -17.63 8.13
C ASP A 31 4.72 -18.87 8.87
N GLU A 32 3.39 -18.92 9.04
CA GLU A 32 2.73 -20.02 9.74
C GLU A 32 2.39 -21.21 8.82
N PHE A 33 1.99 -20.94 7.56
CA PHE A 33 1.44 -21.98 6.67
C PHE A 33 2.33 -22.25 5.45
N ILE A 34 2.78 -21.22 4.72
CA ILE A 34 3.50 -21.35 3.45
C ILE A 34 4.96 -21.74 3.69
N LYS A 35 5.63 -21.10 4.66
CA LYS A 35 7.03 -21.35 5.00
C LYS A 35 7.34 -22.80 5.34
N PRO A 36 6.60 -23.47 6.23
CA PRO A 36 6.86 -24.89 6.52
C PRO A 36 6.52 -25.82 5.36
N GLU A 37 5.55 -25.47 4.52
CA GLU A 37 5.13 -26.29 3.39
C GLU A 37 6.19 -26.31 2.26
N PHE A 38 6.77 -25.14 1.95
CA PHE A 38 7.72 -24.99 0.86
C PHE A 38 9.17 -24.79 1.30
N HIS A 39 9.49 -24.98 2.58
CA HIS A 39 10.83 -24.76 3.15
C HIS A 39 11.40 -23.36 2.87
N TRP A 40 10.51 -22.33 2.87
CA TRP A 40 10.94 -20.96 2.65
C TRP A 40 11.72 -20.42 3.84
N ASN A 41 12.67 -19.55 3.54
CA ASN A 41 13.29 -18.65 4.51
C ASN A 41 12.86 -17.20 4.26
N GLU A 42 13.34 -16.29 5.06
CA GLU A 42 13.02 -14.86 4.99
C GLU A 42 13.49 -14.22 3.67
N MET A 43 14.54 -14.76 3.05
CA MET A 43 15.03 -14.29 1.76
C MET A 43 14.01 -14.57 0.64
N HIS A 44 13.42 -15.77 0.59
CA HIS A 44 12.38 -16.12 -0.39
C HIS A 44 11.18 -15.16 -0.28
N TYR A 45 10.70 -14.95 0.94
CA TYR A 45 9.61 -14.01 1.19
C TYR A 45 9.97 -12.56 0.83
N GLY A 46 11.20 -12.13 1.17
CA GLY A 46 11.73 -10.82 0.82
C GLY A 46 11.76 -10.59 -0.70
N VAL A 47 12.19 -11.59 -1.48
CA VAL A 47 12.20 -11.51 -2.95
C VAL A 47 10.79 -11.43 -3.52
N VAL A 48 9.84 -12.20 -3.01
CA VAL A 48 8.45 -12.19 -3.47
C VAL A 48 7.79 -10.83 -3.20
N THR A 49 7.98 -10.27 -2.02
CA THR A 49 7.41 -8.96 -1.63
C THR A 49 8.12 -7.79 -2.33
N ALA A 50 9.42 -7.89 -2.56
CA ALA A 50 10.18 -6.91 -3.34
C ALA A 50 9.73 -6.86 -4.79
N THR A 51 9.52 -8.02 -5.41
CA THR A 51 9.03 -8.12 -6.80
C THR A 51 7.63 -7.51 -6.93
N PHE A 52 6.74 -7.79 -5.98
CA PHE A 52 5.44 -7.12 -5.93
C PHE A 52 5.60 -5.60 -5.91
N SER A 53 6.46 -5.07 -5.07
CA SER A 53 6.64 -3.62 -4.89
C SER A 53 7.12 -2.93 -6.17
N ILE A 54 8.09 -3.51 -6.86
CA ILE A 54 8.62 -2.92 -8.11
C ILE A 54 7.62 -3.05 -9.27
N VAL A 55 6.96 -4.19 -9.41
CA VAL A 55 5.97 -4.39 -10.48
C VAL A 55 4.77 -3.47 -10.28
N TYR A 56 4.30 -3.32 -9.04
CA TYR A 56 3.25 -2.36 -8.67
C TYR A 56 3.65 -0.92 -9.02
N ALA A 57 4.87 -0.51 -8.67
CA ALA A 57 5.37 0.83 -8.95
C ALA A 57 5.48 1.12 -10.45
N LEU A 58 5.98 0.16 -11.22
CA LEU A 58 6.04 0.26 -12.68
C LEU A 58 4.62 0.28 -13.29
N GLY A 59 3.74 -0.60 -12.79
CA GLY A 59 2.35 -0.65 -13.21
C GLY A 59 1.64 0.69 -13.05
N MET A 60 1.85 1.40 -11.93
CA MET A 60 1.26 2.71 -11.68
C MET A 60 1.64 3.78 -12.73
N LEU A 61 2.85 3.69 -13.34
CA LEU A 61 3.26 4.64 -14.38
C LEU A 61 2.43 4.50 -15.66
N PHE A 62 1.98 3.29 -15.97
CA PHE A 62 1.25 2.99 -17.21
C PHE A 62 -0.26 2.89 -17.01
N ALA A 63 -0.70 2.57 -15.79
CA ALA A 63 -2.11 2.31 -15.46
C ALA A 63 -3.03 3.45 -15.88
N GLY A 64 -2.66 4.71 -15.61
CA GLY A 64 -3.47 5.86 -15.99
C GLY A 64 -3.77 5.93 -17.49
N ARG A 65 -2.76 5.69 -18.35
CA ARG A 65 -2.92 5.69 -19.80
C ARG A 65 -3.78 4.53 -20.30
N ILE A 66 -3.58 3.35 -19.73
CA ILE A 66 -4.37 2.16 -20.06
C ILE A 66 -5.86 2.40 -19.72
N ILE A 67 -6.13 2.99 -18.57
CA ILE A 67 -7.48 3.31 -18.10
C ILE A 67 -8.13 4.39 -18.98
N ASP A 68 -7.37 5.39 -19.42
CA ASP A 68 -7.88 6.42 -20.32
C ASP A 68 -8.26 5.83 -21.67
N TRP A 69 -7.50 4.86 -22.17
CA TRP A 69 -7.80 4.14 -23.40
C TRP A 69 -9.00 3.17 -23.26
N LEU A 70 -9.10 2.42 -22.16
CA LEU A 70 -10.19 1.46 -21.91
C LEU A 70 -11.51 2.13 -21.52
N GLY A 71 -11.45 3.35 -20.98
CA GLY A 71 -12.56 4.02 -20.32
C GLY A 71 -12.80 3.50 -18.90
N THR A 72 -13.52 4.28 -18.10
CA THR A 72 -13.68 4.08 -16.65
C THR A 72 -14.29 2.71 -16.30
N LYS A 73 -15.41 2.33 -16.94
CA LYS A 73 -16.10 1.06 -16.64
C LYS A 73 -15.22 -0.15 -16.91
N LYS A 74 -14.66 -0.23 -18.10
CA LYS A 74 -13.80 -1.35 -18.52
C LYS A 74 -12.47 -1.33 -17.77
N GLY A 75 -11.88 -0.15 -17.56
CA GLY A 75 -10.63 0.02 -16.81
C GLY A 75 -10.72 -0.57 -15.40
N TYR A 76 -11.84 -0.34 -14.70
CA TYR A 76 -12.07 -0.94 -13.38
C TYR A 76 -12.21 -2.45 -13.45
N LEU A 77 -13.01 -2.96 -14.39
CA LEU A 77 -13.20 -4.40 -14.58
C LEU A 77 -11.87 -5.11 -14.90
N TRP A 78 -11.05 -4.55 -15.80
CA TRP A 78 -9.74 -5.10 -16.12
C TRP A 78 -8.81 -5.10 -14.91
N SER A 79 -8.73 -3.98 -14.20
CA SER A 79 -7.89 -3.85 -13.01
C SER A 79 -8.27 -4.89 -11.95
N ILE A 80 -9.55 -4.94 -11.57
CA ILE A 80 -10.04 -5.88 -10.54
C ILE A 80 -9.96 -7.33 -11.04
N GLY A 81 -10.31 -7.60 -12.28
CA GLY A 81 -10.23 -8.94 -12.85
C GLY A 81 -8.81 -9.52 -12.84
N ILE A 82 -7.81 -8.70 -13.22
CA ILE A 82 -6.42 -9.13 -13.22
C ILE A 82 -5.93 -9.38 -11.78
N TRP A 83 -6.20 -8.49 -10.82
CA TRP A 83 -5.75 -8.74 -9.45
C TRP A 83 -6.48 -9.93 -8.82
N SER A 84 -7.80 -10.07 -9.03
CA SER A 84 -8.56 -11.20 -8.51
C SER A 84 -8.09 -12.54 -9.09
N ALA A 85 -7.75 -12.55 -10.38
CA ALA A 85 -7.10 -13.70 -11.00
C ALA A 85 -5.73 -13.97 -10.38
N GLY A 86 -4.92 -12.92 -10.17
CA GLY A 86 -3.63 -13.01 -9.48
C GLY A 86 -3.74 -13.57 -8.08
N ALA A 87 -4.76 -13.15 -7.30
CA ALA A 87 -5.06 -13.71 -5.99
C ALA A 87 -5.35 -15.22 -6.07
N CYS A 88 -6.30 -15.60 -6.94
CA CYS A 88 -6.64 -17.00 -7.12
C CYS A 88 -5.45 -17.86 -7.64
N LEU A 89 -4.56 -17.31 -8.46
CA LEU A 89 -3.37 -18.01 -8.95
C LEU A 89 -2.45 -18.45 -7.81
N HIS A 90 -2.37 -17.72 -6.71
CA HIS A 90 -1.57 -18.13 -5.55
C HIS A 90 -2.01 -19.50 -5.00
N ALA A 91 -3.32 -19.79 -5.02
CA ALA A 91 -3.82 -21.06 -4.53
C ALA A 91 -3.36 -22.27 -5.33
N PHE A 92 -2.94 -22.08 -6.57
CA PHE A 92 -2.42 -23.15 -7.41
C PHE A 92 -0.92 -23.37 -7.32
N CYS A 93 -0.20 -22.49 -6.58
CA CYS A 93 1.26 -22.58 -6.47
C CYS A 93 1.72 -23.91 -5.84
N GLY A 94 0.94 -24.48 -4.90
CA GLY A 94 1.22 -25.79 -4.31
C GLY A 94 1.17 -26.90 -5.37
N ILE A 95 0.04 -27.05 -6.02
CA ILE A 95 -0.19 -28.07 -7.06
C ILE A 95 0.82 -27.95 -8.21
N LEU A 96 1.14 -26.72 -8.63
CA LEU A 96 2.14 -26.49 -9.67
C LEU A 96 3.54 -26.91 -9.21
N THR A 97 3.87 -26.65 -7.94
CA THR A 97 5.16 -27.08 -7.37
C THR A 97 5.23 -28.60 -7.30
N GLU A 98 4.19 -29.28 -6.80
CA GLU A 98 4.09 -30.74 -6.78
C GLU A 98 4.34 -31.35 -8.17
N SER A 99 3.65 -30.82 -9.17
CA SER A 99 3.77 -31.27 -10.56
C SER A 99 5.16 -31.12 -11.17
N VAL A 100 5.84 -29.98 -10.90
CA VAL A 100 7.17 -29.70 -11.47
C VAL A 100 8.27 -30.45 -10.73
N VAL A 101 8.15 -30.55 -9.40
CA VAL A 101 9.12 -31.28 -8.56
C VAL A 101 8.94 -32.79 -8.67
N GLY A 102 7.78 -33.27 -9.10
CA GLY A 102 7.48 -34.69 -9.28
C GLY A 102 7.14 -35.41 -7.97
N VAL A 103 6.51 -34.72 -7.02
CA VAL A 103 6.00 -35.29 -5.75
C VAL A 103 4.50 -35.53 -5.84
N GLU A 104 3.99 -36.51 -5.10
CA GLU A 104 2.61 -36.99 -5.24
C GLU A 104 1.58 -36.08 -4.54
N ASP A 105 1.96 -35.45 -3.43
CA ASP A 105 1.05 -34.65 -2.62
C ASP A 105 1.76 -33.62 -1.71
N LYS A 106 0.99 -32.81 -1.04
CA LYS A 106 1.41 -31.79 -0.07
C LYS A 106 2.25 -32.37 1.08
N ALA A 107 1.96 -33.60 1.53
CA ALA A 107 2.70 -34.22 2.61
C ALA A 107 4.16 -34.50 2.20
N HIS A 108 4.38 -34.87 0.95
CA HIS A 108 5.72 -35.05 0.39
C HIS A 108 6.48 -33.74 0.21
N LEU A 109 5.77 -32.63 -0.11
CA LEU A 109 6.41 -31.30 -0.11
C LEU A 109 6.93 -30.94 1.28
N ILE A 110 6.10 -31.11 2.33
CA ILE A 110 6.46 -30.78 3.72
C ILE A 110 7.59 -31.70 4.23
N ALA A 111 7.59 -32.96 3.81
CA ALA A 111 8.60 -33.95 4.23
C ALA A 111 9.92 -33.84 3.43
N ALA A 112 10.00 -32.99 2.42
CA ALA A 112 11.20 -32.85 1.57
C ALA A 112 12.43 -32.43 2.39
N THR A 113 13.59 -33.02 2.11
CA THR A 113 14.86 -32.73 2.80
C THR A 113 16.01 -32.59 1.80
N GLY A 114 17.08 -31.94 2.20
CA GLY A 114 18.30 -31.79 1.37
C GLY A 114 18.01 -31.07 0.05
N ASP A 115 18.53 -31.60 -1.06
CA ASP A 115 18.39 -30.99 -2.38
C ASP A 115 16.95 -30.86 -2.85
N LEU A 116 16.07 -31.80 -2.44
CA LEU A 116 14.65 -31.75 -2.75
C LEU A 116 13.98 -30.54 -2.09
N ALA A 117 14.28 -30.25 -0.83
CA ALA A 117 13.74 -29.08 -0.13
C ALA A 117 14.21 -27.76 -0.78
N VAL A 118 15.46 -27.70 -1.25
CA VAL A 118 15.99 -26.55 -2.00
C VAL A 118 15.25 -26.40 -3.33
N LEU A 119 14.98 -27.50 -4.04
CA LEU A 119 14.21 -27.46 -5.28
C LEU A 119 12.77 -27.00 -5.05
N VAL A 120 12.10 -27.55 -4.03
CA VAL A 120 10.73 -27.16 -3.63
C VAL A 120 10.67 -25.67 -3.32
N SER A 121 11.57 -25.15 -2.49
CA SER A 121 11.58 -23.72 -2.13
C SER A 121 11.81 -22.81 -3.33
N THR A 122 12.71 -23.19 -4.22
CA THR A 122 13.04 -22.41 -5.42
C THR A 122 11.87 -22.41 -6.43
N VAL A 123 11.31 -23.58 -6.74
CA VAL A 123 10.22 -23.71 -7.71
C VAL A 123 8.97 -23.02 -7.22
N SER A 124 8.59 -23.24 -5.98
CA SER A 124 7.41 -22.58 -5.37
C SER A 124 7.58 -21.06 -5.35
N MET A 125 8.77 -20.54 -5.00
CA MET A 125 9.04 -19.11 -5.03
C MET A 125 8.77 -18.50 -6.41
N TYR A 126 9.19 -19.16 -7.51
CA TYR A 126 8.93 -18.65 -8.86
C TYR A 126 7.44 -18.62 -9.21
N PHE A 127 6.66 -19.62 -8.79
CA PHE A 127 5.21 -19.59 -8.98
C PHE A 127 4.54 -18.48 -8.19
N PHE A 128 4.93 -18.28 -6.92
CA PHE A 128 4.45 -17.14 -6.13
C PHE A 128 4.88 -15.80 -6.73
N LEU A 129 6.09 -15.67 -7.28
CA LEU A 129 6.53 -14.48 -8.00
C LEU A 129 5.63 -14.18 -9.19
N ALA A 130 5.34 -15.19 -10.02
CA ALA A 130 4.47 -15.01 -11.18
C ALA A 130 3.06 -14.56 -10.77
N ALA A 131 2.45 -15.21 -9.78
CA ALA A 131 1.15 -14.84 -9.25
C ALA A 131 1.16 -13.41 -8.67
N ARG A 132 2.21 -13.04 -7.94
CA ARG A 132 2.41 -11.68 -7.39
C ARG A 132 2.57 -10.62 -8.47
N CYS A 133 3.25 -10.91 -9.57
CA CYS A 133 3.35 -9.99 -10.70
C CYS A 133 1.97 -9.70 -11.32
N VAL A 134 1.15 -10.74 -11.53
CA VAL A 134 -0.20 -10.58 -12.05
C VAL A 134 -1.04 -9.73 -11.09
N LEU A 135 -1.01 -10.03 -9.79
CA LEU A 135 -1.69 -9.29 -8.75
C LEU A 135 -1.29 -7.81 -8.76
N ALA A 136 0.03 -7.51 -8.75
CA ALA A 136 0.57 -6.16 -8.70
C ALA A 136 0.15 -5.32 -9.92
N ILE A 137 0.14 -5.90 -11.13
CA ILE A 137 -0.32 -5.24 -12.35
C ILE A 137 -1.79 -4.84 -12.21
N GLY A 138 -2.64 -5.75 -11.74
CA GLY A 138 -4.06 -5.47 -11.52
C GLY A 138 -4.28 -4.38 -10.48
N GLU A 139 -3.63 -4.49 -9.30
CA GLU A 139 -3.78 -3.53 -8.22
C GLU A 139 -3.32 -2.11 -8.59
N SER A 140 -2.31 -1.98 -9.43
CA SER A 140 -1.77 -0.67 -9.85
C SER A 140 -2.81 0.21 -10.56
N GLY A 141 -3.82 -0.39 -11.18
CA GLY A 141 -4.89 0.30 -11.90
C GLY A 141 -5.99 0.87 -11.00
N TYR A 142 -6.13 0.41 -9.76
CA TYR A 142 -7.23 0.80 -8.89
C TYR A 142 -7.31 2.32 -8.67
N PHE A 143 -6.24 2.93 -8.20
CA PHE A 143 -6.25 4.33 -7.78
C PHE A 143 -6.53 5.32 -8.92
N PRO A 144 -5.91 5.19 -10.10
CA PRO A 144 -6.25 6.02 -11.26
C PRO A 144 -7.72 5.95 -11.66
N VAL A 145 -8.33 4.76 -11.63
CA VAL A 145 -9.76 4.62 -11.95
C VAL A 145 -10.64 5.26 -10.87
N ALA A 146 -10.33 5.04 -9.59
CA ALA A 146 -11.12 5.60 -8.50
C ALA A 146 -11.16 7.14 -8.55
N VAL A 147 -10.03 7.78 -8.87
CA VAL A 147 -9.96 9.22 -9.08
C VAL A 147 -10.83 9.65 -10.25
N LYS A 148 -10.81 8.89 -11.36
CA LYS A 148 -11.62 9.18 -12.55
C LYS A 148 -13.13 9.05 -12.27
N VAL A 149 -13.55 7.98 -11.59
CA VAL A 149 -14.95 7.80 -11.13
C VAL A 149 -15.39 8.96 -10.24
N THR A 150 -14.53 9.37 -9.32
CA THR A 150 -14.81 10.52 -8.44
C THR A 150 -15.01 11.81 -9.26
N ALA A 151 -14.18 12.04 -10.27
CA ALA A 151 -14.34 13.20 -11.14
C ALA A 151 -15.61 13.16 -11.98
N GLU A 152 -16.10 11.96 -12.37
CA GLU A 152 -17.32 11.76 -13.15
C GLU A 152 -18.61 11.93 -12.32
N TYR A 153 -18.61 11.48 -11.06
CA TYR A 153 -19.82 11.43 -10.21
C TYR A 153 -19.95 12.54 -9.18
N PHE A 154 -18.87 13.31 -8.93
CA PHE A 154 -18.85 14.33 -7.90
C PHE A 154 -18.44 15.69 -8.45
N PRO A 155 -19.19 16.77 -8.11
CA PRO A 155 -18.77 18.14 -8.39
C PRO A 155 -17.48 18.45 -7.60
N LYS A 156 -16.70 19.43 -8.07
CA LYS A 156 -15.38 19.78 -7.51
C LYS A 156 -15.39 19.92 -5.98
N ARG A 157 -16.41 20.56 -5.44
CA ARG A 157 -16.55 20.82 -4.00
C ARG A 157 -16.63 19.54 -3.16
N ASP A 158 -17.20 18.44 -3.70
CA ASP A 158 -17.45 17.19 -2.97
C ASP A 158 -16.37 16.13 -3.21
N ARG A 159 -15.50 16.30 -4.24
CA ARG A 159 -14.48 15.32 -4.63
C ARG A 159 -13.53 14.94 -3.51
N ALA A 160 -13.09 15.93 -2.72
CA ALA A 160 -12.19 15.68 -1.60
C ALA A 160 -12.84 14.83 -0.52
N PHE A 161 -14.11 15.08 -0.20
CA PHE A 161 -14.83 14.29 0.77
C PHE A 161 -15.13 12.87 0.26
N ALA A 162 -15.57 12.71 -1.00
CA ALA A 162 -15.76 11.41 -1.62
C ALA A 162 -14.47 10.58 -1.64
N THR A 163 -13.33 11.22 -1.95
CA THR A 163 -12.01 10.58 -1.89
C THR A 163 -11.67 10.10 -0.48
N SER A 164 -11.97 10.89 0.55
CA SER A 164 -11.76 10.49 1.94
C SER A 164 -12.64 9.29 2.33
N VAL A 165 -13.88 9.27 1.86
CA VAL A 165 -14.83 8.17 2.15
C VAL A 165 -14.32 6.86 1.52
N PHE A 166 -13.99 6.85 0.23
CA PHE A 166 -13.55 5.59 -0.36
C PHE A 166 -12.16 5.15 0.16
N ASN A 167 -11.27 6.10 0.48
CA ASN A 167 -9.96 5.78 1.07
C ASN A 167 -10.06 5.15 2.47
N ALA A 168 -11.12 5.42 3.21
CA ALA A 168 -11.38 4.74 4.49
C ALA A 168 -11.51 3.21 4.32
N GLY A 169 -11.86 2.74 3.12
CA GLY A 169 -11.87 1.31 2.79
C GLY A 169 -10.52 0.62 3.02
N ALA A 170 -9.40 1.31 2.78
CA ALA A 170 -8.06 0.79 3.07
C ALA A 170 -7.89 0.45 4.55
N SER A 171 -8.33 1.34 5.44
CA SER A 171 -8.24 1.13 6.90
C SER A 171 -9.14 0.00 7.36
N ILE A 172 -10.36 -0.09 6.79
CA ILE A 172 -11.28 -1.20 7.12
C ILE A 172 -10.72 -2.53 6.62
N GLY A 173 -10.18 -2.60 5.39
CA GLY A 173 -9.50 -3.79 4.89
C GLY A 173 -8.34 -4.22 5.79
N ALA A 174 -7.51 -3.28 6.21
CA ALA A 174 -6.40 -3.54 7.12
C ALA A 174 -6.84 -4.05 8.50
N LEU A 175 -7.98 -3.57 9.03
CA LEU A 175 -8.54 -4.04 10.30
C LEU A 175 -9.20 -5.42 10.20
N VAL A 176 -9.87 -5.71 9.09
CA VAL A 176 -10.60 -6.97 8.88
C VAL A 176 -9.64 -8.11 8.53
N ALA A 177 -8.55 -7.83 7.82
CA ALA A 177 -7.59 -8.84 7.37
C ALA A 177 -7.07 -9.76 8.50
N PRO A 178 -6.51 -9.25 9.62
CA PRO A 178 -5.98 -10.09 10.68
C PRO A 178 -7.06 -10.90 11.43
N LEU A 179 -8.32 -10.48 11.33
CA LEU A 179 -9.43 -11.18 11.97
C LEU A 179 -10.04 -12.29 11.09
N SER A 180 -9.85 -12.21 9.78
CA SER A 180 -10.47 -13.13 8.82
C SER A 180 -9.48 -14.08 8.16
N ILE A 181 -8.39 -13.56 7.61
CA ILE A 181 -7.45 -14.32 6.78
C ILE A 181 -6.78 -15.49 7.55
N PRO A 182 -6.22 -15.28 8.76
CA PRO A 182 -5.61 -16.39 9.49
C PRO A 182 -6.62 -17.49 9.88
N LEU A 183 -7.87 -17.12 10.15
CA LEU A 183 -8.93 -18.10 10.44
C LEU A 183 -9.29 -18.90 9.18
N LEU A 184 -9.42 -18.23 8.02
CA LEU A 184 -9.65 -18.94 6.75
C LEU A 184 -8.51 -19.92 6.47
N ALA A 185 -7.26 -19.49 6.64
CA ALA A 185 -6.09 -20.34 6.44
C ALA A 185 -6.03 -21.51 7.41
N LYS A 186 -6.38 -21.29 8.68
CA LYS A 186 -6.36 -22.32 9.72
C LYS A 186 -7.41 -23.42 9.49
N TYR A 187 -8.65 -23.06 9.11
CA TYR A 187 -9.75 -24.00 9.01
C TYR A 187 -9.91 -24.66 7.63
N TRP A 188 -9.51 -23.94 6.56
CA TRP A 188 -9.70 -24.40 5.16
C TRP A 188 -8.43 -24.43 4.33
N GLY A 189 -7.28 -24.09 4.91
CA GLY A 189 -6.00 -23.99 4.21
C GLY A 189 -5.71 -22.58 3.71
N TRP A 190 -4.42 -22.27 3.56
CA TRP A 190 -3.98 -20.95 3.07
C TRP A 190 -4.40 -20.70 1.61
N GLU A 191 -4.52 -21.75 0.81
CA GLU A 191 -5.01 -21.71 -0.57
C GLU A 191 -6.43 -21.14 -0.64
N PHE A 192 -7.29 -21.62 0.28
CA PHE A 192 -8.67 -21.13 0.37
C PHE A 192 -8.73 -19.65 0.74
N ALA A 193 -7.84 -19.15 1.59
CA ALA A 193 -7.80 -17.74 1.93
C ALA A 193 -7.55 -16.86 0.68
N PHE A 194 -6.63 -17.25 -0.20
CA PHE A 194 -6.39 -16.56 -1.46
C PHE A 194 -7.59 -16.63 -2.41
N VAL A 195 -8.19 -17.81 -2.56
CA VAL A 195 -9.38 -18.00 -3.41
C VAL A 195 -10.55 -17.18 -2.88
N ALA A 196 -10.80 -17.20 -1.59
CA ALA A 196 -11.94 -16.48 -0.98
C ALA A 196 -11.85 -14.97 -1.25
N ILE A 197 -10.66 -14.37 -1.05
CA ILE A 197 -10.47 -12.95 -1.31
C ILE A 197 -10.50 -12.63 -2.81
N GLY A 198 -9.88 -13.46 -3.66
CA GLY A 198 -9.95 -13.31 -5.11
C GLY A 198 -11.38 -13.39 -5.66
N VAL A 199 -12.18 -14.34 -5.15
CA VAL A 199 -13.61 -14.47 -5.51
C VAL A 199 -14.42 -13.26 -5.09
N LEU A 200 -14.15 -12.65 -3.93
CA LEU A 200 -14.80 -11.39 -3.55
C LEU A 200 -14.60 -10.29 -4.59
N GLY A 201 -13.42 -10.21 -5.19
CA GLY A 201 -13.18 -9.27 -6.29
C GLY A 201 -14.03 -9.57 -7.54
N PHE A 202 -14.18 -10.84 -7.94
CA PHE A 202 -15.06 -11.21 -9.05
C PHE A 202 -16.54 -10.96 -8.74
N VAL A 203 -16.98 -11.21 -7.50
CA VAL A 203 -18.35 -10.85 -7.05
C VAL A 203 -18.56 -9.34 -7.14
N TRP A 204 -17.59 -8.56 -6.68
CA TRP A 204 -17.65 -7.11 -6.79
C TRP A 204 -17.74 -6.65 -8.27
N MET A 205 -17.00 -7.28 -9.18
CA MET A 205 -17.09 -7.00 -10.62
C MET A 205 -18.50 -7.22 -11.16
N GLY A 206 -19.19 -8.27 -10.70
CA GLY A 206 -20.60 -8.52 -11.02
C GLY A 206 -21.47 -7.32 -10.66
N PHE A 207 -21.37 -6.84 -9.43
CA PHE A 207 -22.10 -5.64 -9.01
C PHE A 207 -21.73 -4.40 -9.83
N TRP A 208 -20.44 -4.19 -10.14
CA TRP A 208 -19.98 -3.05 -10.92
C TRP A 208 -20.58 -3.02 -12.33
N VAL A 209 -20.67 -4.17 -13.00
CA VAL A 209 -21.25 -4.26 -14.35
C VAL A 209 -22.69 -3.74 -14.38
N PHE A 210 -23.49 -4.04 -13.35
CA PHE A 210 -24.89 -3.66 -13.27
C PHE A 210 -25.12 -2.26 -12.72
N MET A 211 -24.27 -1.81 -11.80
CA MET A 211 -24.48 -0.57 -11.06
C MET A 211 -23.82 0.64 -11.73
N TYR A 212 -22.67 0.46 -12.40
CA TYR A 212 -21.96 1.57 -12.98
C TYR A 212 -22.33 1.80 -14.46
N ALA A 213 -22.70 3.04 -14.74
CA ALA A 213 -22.75 3.64 -16.08
C ALA A 213 -22.30 5.12 -15.94
N PRO A 214 -21.91 5.81 -17.03
CA PRO A 214 -21.70 7.27 -16.97
C PRO A 214 -22.93 7.96 -16.39
N PRO A 215 -22.80 9.03 -15.56
CA PRO A 215 -23.94 9.63 -14.85
C PRO A 215 -25.15 9.96 -15.73
N ALA A 216 -24.92 10.50 -16.93
CA ALA A 216 -25.97 10.83 -17.88
C ALA A 216 -26.73 9.61 -18.47
N GLN A 217 -26.14 8.42 -18.40
CA GLN A 217 -26.69 7.16 -18.94
C GLN A 217 -27.13 6.22 -17.81
N ASN A 218 -26.91 6.60 -16.55
CA ASN A 218 -27.20 5.73 -15.43
C ASN A 218 -28.68 5.84 -15.04
N ARG A 219 -29.42 4.73 -15.18
CA ARG A 219 -30.87 4.64 -14.90
C ARG A 219 -31.26 4.98 -13.45
N PHE A 220 -30.30 4.93 -12.53
CA PHE A 220 -30.54 5.20 -11.12
C PHE A 220 -30.28 6.68 -10.73
N VAL A 221 -29.73 7.48 -11.63
CA VAL A 221 -29.47 8.91 -11.45
C VAL A 221 -30.63 9.68 -12.03
N ASN A 222 -31.35 10.43 -11.19
CA ASN A 222 -32.43 11.30 -11.65
C ASN A 222 -31.89 12.66 -12.14
N GLN A 223 -32.71 13.41 -12.90
CA GLN A 223 -32.29 14.68 -13.48
C GLN A 223 -31.72 15.66 -12.45
N ALA A 224 -32.36 15.79 -11.29
CA ALA A 224 -31.91 16.69 -10.23
C ALA A 224 -30.53 16.31 -9.66
N GLU A 225 -30.19 15.04 -9.65
CA GLU A 225 -28.84 14.59 -9.28
C GLU A 225 -27.83 14.78 -10.43
N LEU A 226 -28.26 14.56 -11.67
CA LEU A 226 -27.44 14.81 -12.83
C LEU A 226 -27.06 16.29 -12.92
N ASP A 227 -28.01 17.20 -12.74
CA ASP A 227 -27.76 18.66 -12.73
C ASP A 227 -26.80 19.04 -11.61
N TYR A 228 -26.91 18.38 -10.45
CA TYR A 228 -25.96 18.57 -9.34
C TYR A 228 -24.56 18.09 -9.67
N ILE A 229 -24.41 16.92 -10.29
CA ILE A 229 -23.10 16.37 -10.70
C ILE A 229 -22.45 17.26 -11.76
N GLU A 230 -23.26 17.80 -12.68
CA GLU A 230 -22.82 18.56 -13.84
C GLU A 230 -22.70 20.07 -13.59
N GLN A 231 -23.03 20.56 -12.37
CA GLN A 231 -23.02 21.99 -12.05
C GLN A 231 -21.72 22.74 -12.40
N ASP A 232 -20.59 22.01 -12.42
CA ASP A 232 -19.26 22.58 -12.73
C ASP A 232 -18.86 22.39 -14.19
N LYS A 233 -19.64 21.63 -15.00
CA LYS A 233 -19.24 21.28 -16.39
C LYS A 233 -19.15 22.46 -17.32
N LEU A 234 -20.04 23.43 -17.19
CA LEU A 234 -20.00 24.64 -18.01
C LEU A 234 -18.75 25.47 -17.70
N LEU A 235 -18.43 25.61 -16.42
CA LEU A 235 -17.21 26.28 -15.97
C LEU A 235 -15.95 25.50 -16.36
N GLU A 236 -16.01 24.17 -16.33
CA GLU A 236 -14.91 23.28 -16.75
C GLU A 236 -14.71 23.30 -18.26
N ALA A 237 -15.76 23.35 -19.07
CA ALA A 237 -15.66 23.42 -20.54
C ALA A 237 -14.92 24.69 -21.01
N ASP A 238 -15.17 25.81 -20.36
CA ASP A 238 -14.48 27.07 -20.68
C ASP A 238 -13.01 27.04 -20.18
N LEU A 239 -12.75 26.46 -19.02
CA LEU A 239 -11.41 26.26 -18.49
C LEU A 239 -10.63 25.18 -19.27
N LEU A 240 -11.29 24.15 -19.79
CA LEU A 240 -10.66 23.11 -20.61
C LEU A 240 -10.26 23.64 -21.99
N LYS A 241 -11.03 24.56 -22.60
CA LYS A 241 -10.62 25.25 -23.83
C LYS A 241 -9.35 26.07 -23.66
N GLU A 242 -9.11 26.60 -22.45
CA GLU A 242 -7.82 27.22 -22.11
C GLU A 242 -6.73 26.19 -21.77
N GLN A 243 -7.09 25.04 -21.17
CA GLN A 243 -6.16 23.98 -20.75
C GLN A 243 -5.74 23.02 -21.88
N GLU A 244 -6.56 22.81 -22.92
CA GLU A 244 -6.15 22.02 -24.10
C GLU A 244 -4.91 22.60 -24.82
N LYS A 245 -4.56 23.87 -24.56
CA LYS A 245 -3.32 24.49 -25.03
C LYS A 245 -2.09 24.18 -24.16
N VAL A 246 -2.27 23.62 -22.96
CA VAL A 246 -1.16 23.38 -22.03
C VAL A 246 -0.83 21.89 -22.03
N LYS A 247 0.20 21.52 -22.81
CA LYS A 247 0.73 20.14 -22.80
C LYS A 247 1.21 19.74 -21.40
N ASN A 248 0.99 18.47 -21.03
CA ASN A 248 1.56 17.91 -19.81
C ASN A 248 3.08 18.09 -19.80
N MET A 249 3.62 18.49 -18.65
CA MET A 249 5.07 18.68 -18.50
C MET A 249 5.78 17.33 -18.72
N PRO A 250 6.77 17.25 -19.64
CA PRO A 250 7.53 16.03 -19.85
C PRO A 250 8.23 15.56 -18.58
N ILE A 251 8.32 14.24 -18.37
CA ILE A 251 8.95 13.63 -17.19
C ILE A 251 10.36 14.19 -16.97
N LEU A 252 11.17 14.25 -18.02
CA LEU A 252 12.54 14.76 -17.95
C LEU A 252 12.62 16.24 -17.53
N GLN A 253 11.63 17.05 -17.90
CA GLN A 253 11.55 18.44 -17.46
C GLN A 253 11.25 18.54 -15.96
N CYS A 254 10.43 17.64 -15.40
CA CYS A 254 10.15 17.61 -13.97
C CYS A 254 11.41 17.42 -13.13
N PHE A 255 12.38 16.63 -13.60
CA PHE A 255 13.65 16.41 -12.90
C PHE A 255 14.58 17.63 -12.84
N ARG A 256 14.32 18.70 -13.58
CA ARG A 256 15.06 19.96 -13.47
C ARG A 256 14.74 20.75 -12.20
N TYR A 257 13.62 20.43 -11.53
CA TYR A 257 13.17 21.17 -10.36
C TYR A 257 13.59 20.48 -9.06
N ARG A 258 14.18 21.23 -8.13
CA ARG A 258 14.56 20.74 -6.79
C ARG A 258 13.37 20.21 -6.01
N GLN A 259 12.18 20.75 -6.25
CA GLN A 259 10.92 20.33 -5.64
C GLN A 259 10.57 18.88 -6.00
N THR A 260 10.84 18.44 -7.24
CA THR A 260 10.67 17.05 -7.67
C THR A 260 11.59 16.12 -6.89
N TRP A 261 12.87 16.49 -6.77
CA TRP A 261 13.84 15.71 -6.00
C TRP A 261 13.51 15.65 -4.51
N ALA A 262 13.02 16.77 -3.93
CA ALA A 262 12.56 16.79 -2.54
C ALA A 262 11.41 15.80 -2.30
N PHE A 263 10.41 15.81 -3.19
CA PHE A 263 9.28 14.90 -3.13
C PHE A 263 9.72 13.44 -3.33
N LEU A 264 10.52 13.17 -4.37
CA LEU A 264 11.04 11.84 -4.70
C LEU A 264 11.82 11.25 -3.52
N LEU A 265 12.81 11.98 -2.99
CA LEU A 265 13.66 11.51 -1.90
C LEU A 265 12.89 11.41 -0.57
N GLY A 266 11.94 12.32 -0.32
CA GLY A 266 11.03 12.21 0.82
C GLY A 266 10.20 10.93 0.78
N LYS A 267 9.66 10.57 -0.38
CA LYS A 267 8.94 9.31 -0.60
C LYS A 267 9.87 8.10 -0.48
N PHE A 268 11.02 8.16 -1.13
CA PHE A 268 12.02 7.10 -1.07
C PHE A 268 12.44 6.76 0.36
N CYS A 269 12.69 7.74 1.20
CA CYS A 269 13.09 7.50 2.59
C CYS A 269 11.97 6.87 3.44
N THR A 270 10.70 7.09 3.13
CA THR A 270 9.60 6.78 4.06
C THR A 270 8.69 5.63 3.63
N ASP A 271 8.47 5.42 2.34
CA ASP A 271 7.53 4.41 1.88
C ASP A 271 8.00 2.98 2.15
N GLY A 272 9.32 2.72 2.05
CA GLY A 272 9.89 1.41 2.39
C GLY A 272 9.61 1.00 3.83
N VAL A 273 9.56 1.96 4.76
CA VAL A 273 9.24 1.72 6.18
C VAL A 273 7.80 1.23 6.35
N TRP A 274 6.85 1.87 5.68
CA TRP A 274 5.45 1.46 5.71
C TRP A 274 5.25 0.04 5.21
N TRP A 275 5.83 -0.28 4.04
CA TRP A 275 5.73 -1.60 3.45
C TRP A 275 6.44 -2.68 4.28
N PHE A 276 7.55 -2.32 4.97
CA PHE A 276 8.20 -3.21 5.92
C PHE A 276 7.26 -3.57 7.07
N PHE A 277 6.66 -2.60 7.73
CA PHE A 277 5.74 -2.88 8.82
C PHE A 277 4.52 -3.70 8.36
N LEU A 278 3.98 -3.40 7.17
CA LEU A 278 2.85 -4.13 6.62
C LEU A 278 3.16 -5.62 6.38
N PHE A 279 4.34 -5.91 5.83
CA PHE A 279 4.68 -7.26 5.41
C PHE A 279 5.37 -8.10 6.48
N TRP A 280 6.17 -7.49 7.36
CA TRP A 280 7.03 -8.23 8.29
C TRP A 280 6.54 -8.25 9.73
N THR A 281 5.58 -7.42 10.14
CA THR A 281 5.11 -7.44 11.53
C THR A 281 4.49 -8.79 11.94
N PRO A 282 3.70 -9.49 11.09
CA PRO A 282 3.23 -10.83 11.45
C PRO A 282 4.36 -11.82 11.72
N SER A 283 5.38 -11.84 10.85
CA SER A 283 6.56 -12.69 11.03
C SER A 283 7.40 -12.30 12.25
N TYR A 284 7.51 -11.00 12.53
CA TYR A 284 8.16 -10.50 13.74
C TYR A 284 7.53 -11.09 15.01
N LEU A 285 6.18 -11.10 15.09
CA LEU A 285 5.47 -11.67 16.22
C LEU A 285 5.75 -13.17 16.39
N ASN A 286 5.76 -13.92 15.31
CA ASN A 286 6.06 -15.34 15.36
C ASN A 286 7.54 -15.59 15.72
N THR A 287 8.47 -14.91 15.06
CA THR A 287 9.92 -15.10 15.29
C THR A 287 10.33 -14.69 16.70
N GLN A 288 9.82 -13.56 17.21
CA GLN A 288 10.26 -12.99 18.48
C GLN A 288 9.53 -13.59 19.70
N PHE A 289 8.23 -13.94 19.54
CA PHE A 289 7.38 -14.34 20.66
C PHE A 289 6.74 -15.72 20.48
N GLY A 290 6.92 -16.38 19.34
CA GLY A 290 6.21 -17.63 19.01
C GLY A 290 4.69 -17.44 18.84
N ILE A 291 4.22 -16.20 18.68
CA ILE A 291 2.80 -15.89 18.56
C ILE A 291 2.37 -16.01 17.11
N LYS A 292 1.49 -16.99 16.85
CA LYS A 292 0.95 -17.23 15.52
C LYS A 292 -0.18 -16.27 15.18
N THR A 293 -0.28 -15.89 13.91
CA THR A 293 -1.33 -15.01 13.41
C THR A 293 -2.73 -15.60 13.53
N SER A 294 -2.85 -16.95 13.50
CA SER A 294 -4.11 -17.69 13.64
C SER A 294 -4.59 -17.84 15.09
N GLU A 295 -3.81 -17.38 16.06
CA GLU A 295 -4.17 -17.37 17.47
C GLU A 295 -4.85 -16.07 17.88
N GLY A 296 -5.75 -16.14 18.88
CA GLY A 296 -6.52 -14.97 19.33
C GLY A 296 -5.64 -13.79 19.75
N LEU A 297 -4.49 -14.06 20.40
CA LEU A 297 -3.54 -13.02 20.77
C LEU A 297 -2.87 -12.39 19.55
N GLY A 298 -2.43 -13.19 18.57
CA GLY A 298 -1.81 -12.68 17.34
C GLY A 298 -2.77 -11.80 16.54
N MET A 299 -4.02 -12.25 16.37
CA MET A 299 -5.07 -11.45 15.74
C MET A 299 -5.31 -10.14 16.48
N ALA A 300 -5.40 -10.17 17.82
CA ALA A 300 -5.62 -8.97 18.63
C ALA A 300 -4.46 -7.97 18.51
N LEU A 301 -3.22 -8.44 18.51
CA LEU A 301 -2.03 -7.62 18.38
C LEU A 301 -2.00 -6.91 17.01
N ILE A 302 -2.19 -7.65 15.91
CA ILE A 302 -2.17 -7.06 14.56
C ILE A 302 -3.37 -6.13 14.34
N PHE A 303 -4.55 -6.50 14.84
CA PHE A 303 -5.72 -5.61 14.83
C PHE A 303 -5.42 -4.29 15.56
N THR A 304 -4.81 -4.37 16.75
CA THR A 304 -4.46 -3.19 17.55
C THR A 304 -3.46 -2.29 16.82
N LEU A 305 -2.48 -2.86 16.11
CA LEU A 305 -1.54 -2.09 15.28
C LEU A 305 -2.30 -1.23 14.26
N TYR A 306 -3.21 -1.84 13.48
CA TYR A 306 -3.96 -1.10 12.46
C TYR A 306 -4.99 -0.16 13.08
N PHE A 307 -5.55 -0.49 14.23
CA PHE A 307 -6.42 0.42 14.98
C PHE A 307 -5.68 1.69 15.42
N ILE A 308 -4.45 1.55 15.94
CA ILE A 308 -3.60 2.70 16.30
C ILE A 308 -3.23 3.51 15.04
N THR A 309 -3.01 2.87 13.91
CA THR A 309 -2.73 3.55 12.64
C THR A 309 -3.83 4.54 12.24
N MET A 310 -5.08 4.33 12.66
CA MET A 310 -6.19 5.27 12.42
C MET A 310 -6.02 6.62 13.13
N LEU A 311 -5.11 6.77 14.09
CA LEU A 311 -4.75 8.09 14.67
C LEU A 311 -4.24 9.06 13.60
N SER A 312 -3.82 8.58 12.45
CA SER A 312 -3.46 9.40 11.29
C SER A 312 -4.58 10.33 10.82
N LEU A 313 -5.85 9.98 11.06
CA LEU A 313 -6.98 10.85 10.75
C LEU A 313 -6.89 12.20 11.48
N VAL A 314 -6.39 12.19 12.71
CA VAL A 314 -6.14 13.41 13.49
C VAL A 314 -4.91 14.15 12.94
N GLY A 315 -3.86 13.42 12.60
CA GLY A 315 -2.62 13.97 12.05
C GLY A 315 -2.82 14.74 10.73
N GLY A 316 -3.73 14.27 9.87
CA GLY A 316 -4.07 14.96 8.62
C GLY A 316 -4.67 16.37 8.80
N LYS A 317 -5.22 16.69 9.97
CA LYS A 317 -5.78 18.03 10.28
C LYS A 317 -4.72 19.02 10.80
N LEU A 318 -3.55 18.56 11.21
CA LEU A 318 -2.53 19.40 11.85
C LEU A 318 -2.08 20.60 10.98
N PRO A 319 -1.82 20.47 9.66
CA PRO A 319 -1.47 21.61 8.83
C PRO A 319 -2.58 22.67 8.77
N THR A 320 -3.84 22.25 8.72
CA THR A 320 -4.99 23.17 8.70
C THR A 320 -5.03 24.01 9.97
N ILE A 321 -4.69 23.41 11.12
CA ILE A 321 -4.59 24.15 12.40
C ILE A 321 -3.49 25.21 12.33
N PHE A 322 -2.33 24.90 11.76
CA PHE A 322 -1.23 25.88 11.64
C PHE A 322 -1.58 27.00 10.66
N ILE A 323 -2.23 26.69 9.53
CA ILE A 323 -2.69 27.70 8.58
C ILE A 323 -3.67 28.67 9.25
N ASN A 324 -4.69 28.12 9.93
CA ASN A 324 -5.76 28.93 10.52
C ASN A 324 -5.27 29.75 11.74
N ARG A 325 -4.43 29.17 12.59
CA ARG A 325 -3.99 29.80 13.83
C ARG A 325 -2.81 30.76 13.63
N ASN A 326 -1.83 30.35 12.82
CA ASN A 326 -0.57 31.08 12.66
C ASN A 326 -0.50 31.86 11.36
N LYS A 327 -1.52 31.80 10.48
CA LYS A 327 -1.52 32.39 9.12
C LYS A 327 -0.31 31.96 8.27
N GLU A 328 0.19 30.73 8.49
CA GLU A 328 1.29 30.17 7.73
C GLU A 328 0.87 29.87 6.28
N ASN A 329 1.82 29.94 5.34
CA ASN A 329 1.56 29.45 4.00
C ASN A 329 1.38 27.92 4.00
N PRO A 330 0.62 27.33 3.05
CA PRO A 330 0.31 25.88 3.05
C PRO A 330 1.55 25.00 3.12
N TYR A 331 2.60 25.30 2.35
CA TYR A 331 3.84 24.54 2.34
C TYR A 331 4.56 24.56 3.70
N ALA A 332 4.69 25.74 4.33
CA ALA A 332 5.34 25.86 5.64
C ALA A 332 4.56 25.09 6.73
N ALA A 333 3.24 25.19 6.72
CA ALA A 333 2.38 24.46 7.66
C ALA A 333 2.51 22.94 7.50
N ARG A 334 2.58 22.44 6.25
CA ARG A 334 2.79 21.01 5.99
C ARG A 334 4.18 20.56 6.41
N MET A 335 5.23 21.30 6.06
CA MET A 335 6.61 20.99 6.47
C MET A 335 6.76 20.97 7.99
N ARG A 336 6.05 21.84 8.71
CA ARG A 336 6.02 21.86 10.18
C ARG A 336 5.29 20.64 10.75
N ALA A 337 4.15 20.27 10.18
CA ALA A 337 3.43 19.06 10.58
C ALA A 337 4.26 17.80 10.29
N MET A 338 4.88 17.71 9.12
CA MET A 338 5.76 16.60 8.75
C MET A 338 6.99 16.52 9.66
N PHE A 339 7.53 17.66 10.14
CA PHE A 339 8.59 17.67 11.14
C PHE A 339 8.16 16.98 12.44
N ILE A 340 6.98 17.31 12.95
CA ILE A 340 6.42 16.66 14.14
C ILE A 340 6.26 15.16 13.90
N PHE A 341 5.68 14.76 12.76
CA PHE A 341 5.51 13.35 12.43
C PHE A 341 6.83 12.61 12.22
N ALA A 342 7.92 13.29 11.84
CA ALA A 342 9.23 12.67 11.66
C ALA A 342 9.87 12.21 12.98
N PHE A 343 9.48 12.79 14.12
CA PHE A 343 9.94 12.35 15.43
C PHE A 343 9.18 11.13 15.98
N VAL A 344 7.93 10.93 15.57
CA VAL A 344 7.12 9.83 16.11
C VAL A 344 7.74 8.44 15.82
N PRO A 345 8.24 8.13 14.60
CA PRO A 345 8.88 6.83 14.36
C PRO A 345 10.13 6.54 15.19
N LEU A 346 10.74 7.54 15.84
CA LEU A 346 11.84 7.29 16.78
C LEU A 346 11.45 6.35 17.93
N VAL A 347 10.18 6.30 18.30
CA VAL A 347 9.71 5.38 19.35
C VAL A 347 9.91 3.91 18.94
N VAL A 348 10.01 3.61 17.65
CA VAL A 348 10.24 2.25 17.15
C VAL A 348 11.63 1.70 17.53
N LEU A 349 12.60 2.58 17.85
CA LEU A 349 13.88 2.17 18.45
C LEU A 349 13.70 1.31 19.70
N PHE A 350 12.64 1.57 20.45
CA PHE A 350 12.34 0.87 21.70
C PHE A 350 11.49 -0.39 21.48
N ALA A 351 11.07 -0.68 20.25
CA ALA A 351 10.20 -1.83 19.95
C ALA A 351 10.88 -3.15 20.34
N GLN A 352 12.11 -3.38 19.90
CA GLN A 352 12.85 -4.59 20.22
C GLN A 352 13.23 -4.67 21.72
N PRO A 353 13.82 -3.64 22.36
CA PRO A 353 14.12 -3.68 23.78
C PRO A 353 12.90 -3.90 24.68
N LEU A 354 11.80 -3.17 24.46
CA LEU A 354 10.58 -3.32 25.24
C LEU A 354 9.80 -4.60 24.91
N GLY A 355 10.06 -5.19 23.75
CA GLY A 355 9.54 -6.49 23.37
C GLY A 355 9.94 -7.60 24.34
N THR A 356 11.09 -7.49 24.99
CA THR A 356 11.52 -8.45 26.03
C THR A 356 10.57 -8.48 27.25
N ILE A 357 9.79 -7.42 27.46
CA ILE A 357 8.83 -7.29 28.55
C ILE A 357 7.45 -7.83 28.13
N SER A 358 6.95 -7.40 26.96
CA SER A 358 5.64 -7.81 26.47
C SER A 358 5.50 -7.54 24.96
N PRO A 359 4.81 -8.42 24.21
CA PRO A 359 4.55 -8.24 22.78
C PRO A 359 3.65 -7.02 22.45
N TRP A 360 2.94 -6.48 23.41
CA TRP A 360 2.11 -5.28 23.24
C TRP A 360 2.95 -4.02 22.98
N PHE A 361 4.12 -3.89 23.60
CA PHE A 361 4.97 -2.71 23.43
C PHE A 361 5.41 -2.52 21.98
N PRO A 362 6.06 -3.50 21.29
CA PRO A 362 6.44 -3.32 19.91
C PRO A 362 5.24 -3.02 19.00
N ILE A 363 4.10 -3.67 19.22
CA ILE A 363 2.89 -3.44 18.42
C ILE A 363 2.37 -2.01 18.56
N ILE A 364 2.31 -1.49 19.77
CA ILE A 364 1.90 -0.10 20.01
C ILE A 364 2.89 0.88 19.36
N LEU A 365 4.19 0.65 19.53
CA LEU A 365 5.23 1.53 19.00
C LEU A 365 5.28 1.51 17.45
N ILE A 366 5.16 0.33 16.84
CA ILE A 366 5.07 0.18 15.39
C ILE A 366 3.76 0.82 14.89
N GLY A 367 2.63 0.62 15.58
CA GLY A 367 1.35 1.24 15.25
C GLY A 367 1.42 2.77 15.26
N LEU A 368 2.11 3.37 16.23
CA LEU A 368 2.38 4.82 16.25
C LEU A 368 3.25 5.25 15.08
N GLY A 369 4.28 4.48 14.72
CA GLY A 369 5.10 4.70 13.53
C GLY A 369 4.26 4.65 12.24
N CYS A 370 3.35 3.68 12.13
CA CYS A 370 2.40 3.56 11.03
C CYS A 370 1.43 4.75 10.95
N ALA A 371 0.90 5.22 12.09
CA ALA A 371 0.05 6.40 12.16
C ALA A 371 0.79 7.67 11.69
N ALA A 372 2.05 7.81 12.11
CA ALA A 372 2.91 8.90 11.65
C ALA A 372 3.19 8.82 10.15
N HIS A 373 3.43 7.62 9.60
CA HIS A 373 3.59 7.43 8.16
C HIS A 373 2.37 7.88 7.37
N GLN A 374 1.17 7.45 7.75
CA GLN A 374 -0.05 7.83 7.05
C GLN A 374 -0.29 9.35 7.11
N SER A 375 -0.03 9.97 8.27
CA SER A 375 -0.08 11.43 8.42
C SER A 375 0.96 12.14 7.55
N TRP A 376 2.18 11.61 7.48
CA TRP A 376 3.26 12.07 6.60
C TRP A 376 2.87 11.94 5.14
N SER A 377 2.40 10.77 4.72
CA SER A 377 2.02 10.46 3.33
C SER A 377 0.96 11.43 2.81
N ALA A 378 -0.09 11.71 3.59
CA ALA A 378 -1.11 12.67 3.24
C ALA A 378 -0.54 14.08 2.99
N ASN A 379 0.43 14.49 3.79
CA ASN A 379 1.05 15.81 3.68
C ASN A 379 2.05 15.90 2.53
N ILE A 380 2.88 14.89 2.32
CA ILE A 380 3.91 14.94 1.26
C ILE A 380 3.28 14.98 -0.14
N TYR A 381 2.19 14.24 -0.37
CA TYR A 381 1.45 14.31 -1.65
C TYR A 381 0.86 15.70 -1.90
N THR A 382 0.35 16.34 -0.87
CA THR A 382 -0.24 17.67 -1.01
C THR A 382 0.79 18.77 -1.22
N THR A 383 2.06 18.59 -0.83
CA THR A 383 3.13 19.56 -1.17
C THR A 383 3.34 19.67 -2.68
N VAL A 384 3.08 18.61 -3.45
CA VAL A 384 3.16 18.65 -4.91
C VAL A 384 2.11 19.59 -5.48
N SER A 385 0.86 19.45 -5.04
CA SER A 385 -0.21 20.34 -5.51
C SER A 385 -0.07 21.78 -5.06
N ASP A 386 0.67 22.03 -3.98
CA ASP A 386 0.96 23.41 -3.53
C ASP A 386 2.04 24.11 -4.39
N MET A 387 2.97 23.35 -4.97
CA MET A 387 4.17 23.92 -5.63
C MET A 387 4.17 23.78 -7.16
N PHE A 388 3.46 22.80 -7.70
CA PHE A 388 3.50 22.50 -9.13
C PHE A 388 2.25 22.99 -9.86
N PRO A 389 2.38 23.40 -11.14
CA PRO A 389 1.24 23.70 -11.98
C PRO A 389 0.44 22.41 -12.26
N LYS A 390 -0.86 22.56 -12.52
CA LYS A 390 -1.81 21.44 -12.71
C LYS A 390 -1.35 20.39 -13.72
N ASN A 391 -0.69 20.82 -14.81
CA ASN A 391 -0.16 19.94 -15.86
C ASN A 391 1.08 19.12 -15.46
N ALA A 392 1.67 19.36 -14.30
CA ALA A 392 2.82 18.62 -13.79
C ALA A 392 2.47 17.73 -12.58
N ILE A 393 1.37 18.00 -11.86
CA ILE A 393 1.02 17.30 -10.61
C ILE A 393 0.98 15.78 -10.78
N ALA A 394 0.27 15.29 -11.81
CA ALA A 394 0.15 13.86 -12.05
C ALA A 394 1.50 13.20 -12.36
N THR A 395 2.32 13.84 -13.18
CA THR A 395 3.66 13.35 -13.55
C THR A 395 4.58 13.29 -12.33
N VAL A 396 4.63 14.35 -11.51
CA VAL A 396 5.48 14.40 -10.32
C VAL A 396 4.99 13.39 -9.26
N THR A 397 3.68 13.26 -9.09
CA THR A 397 3.08 12.25 -8.20
C THR A 397 3.46 10.82 -8.62
N GLY A 398 3.45 10.53 -9.92
CA GLY A 398 3.90 9.24 -10.47
C GLY A 398 5.39 8.98 -10.21
N ILE A 399 6.25 10.00 -10.38
CA ILE A 399 7.69 9.90 -10.07
C ILE A 399 7.90 9.54 -8.60
N GLY A 400 7.19 10.19 -7.68
CA GLY A 400 7.29 9.89 -6.25
C GLY A 400 6.74 8.52 -5.89
N GLY A 401 5.64 8.09 -6.52
CA GLY A 401 5.08 6.74 -6.35
C GLY A 401 6.07 5.65 -6.77
N MET A 402 6.75 5.85 -7.91
CA MET A 402 7.82 4.96 -8.36
C MET A 402 8.98 4.92 -7.36
N ALA A 403 9.43 6.07 -6.86
CA ALA A 403 10.51 6.15 -5.88
C ALA A 403 10.15 5.40 -4.59
N GLY A 404 8.91 5.52 -4.13
CA GLY A 404 8.39 4.75 -2.99
C GLY A 404 8.38 3.24 -3.23
N GLY A 405 8.01 2.79 -4.44
CA GLY A 405 8.06 1.38 -4.82
C GLY A 405 9.48 0.81 -4.90
N VAL A 406 10.44 1.60 -5.43
CA VAL A 406 11.87 1.21 -5.43
C VAL A 406 12.40 1.12 -4.00
N SER A 407 12.05 2.08 -3.13
CA SER A 407 12.40 2.02 -1.71
C SER A 407 11.84 0.77 -1.04
N SER A 408 10.57 0.45 -1.31
CA SER A 408 9.95 -0.77 -0.79
C SER A 408 10.67 -2.03 -1.29
N MET A 409 10.96 -2.12 -2.58
CA MET A 409 11.71 -3.24 -3.15
C MET A 409 13.05 -3.44 -2.41
N LEU A 410 13.83 -2.37 -2.23
CA LEU A 410 15.11 -2.44 -1.54
C LEU A 410 14.92 -2.87 -0.08
N MET A 411 13.95 -2.28 0.63
CA MET A 411 13.69 -2.61 2.03
C MET A 411 13.30 -4.08 2.21
N GLN A 412 12.43 -4.64 1.34
CA GLN A 412 12.01 -6.04 1.41
C GLN A 412 13.19 -6.99 1.13
N SER A 413 13.96 -6.72 0.08
CA SER A 413 15.14 -7.54 -0.28
C SER A 413 16.20 -7.49 0.81
N CYS A 414 16.53 -6.29 1.31
CA CYS A 414 17.52 -6.13 2.37
C CYS A 414 17.09 -6.77 3.68
N ALA A 415 15.81 -6.62 4.07
CA ALA A 415 15.29 -7.23 5.29
C ALA A 415 15.36 -8.76 5.24
N GLY A 416 14.87 -9.37 4.14
CA GLY A 416 14.92 -10.82 3.98
C GLY A 416 16.34 -11.38 4.04
N SER A 417 17.27 -10.75 3.31
CA SER A 417 18.69 -11.15 3.32
C SER A 417 19.35 -10.94 4.67
N LEU A 418 19.06 -9.81 5.35
CA LEU A 418 19.62 -9.51 6.66
C LEU A 418 19.15 -10.51 7.72
N PHE A 419 17.88 -10.94 7.69
CA PHE A 419 17.36 -11.88 8.67
C PHE A 419 17.99 -13.26 8.53
N VAL A 420 18.18 -13.74 7.28
CA VAL A 420 18.90 -15.00 7.01
C VAL A 420 20.34 -14.89 7.47
N TYR A 421 21.07 -13.86 7.03
CA TYR A 421 22.46 -13.63 7.41
C TYR A 421 22.64 -13.52 8.93
N ALA A 422 21.79 -12.73 9.60
CA ALA A 422 21.88 -12.56 11.05
C ALA A 422 21.68 -13.88 11.82
N ASP A 423 20.78 -14.75 11.31
CA ASP A 423 20.53 -16.06 11.91
C ASP A 423 21.70 -17.03 11.68
N GLU A 424 22.23 -17.09 10.44
CA GLU A 424 23.32 -17.98 10.07
C GLU A 424 24.62 -17.67 10.83
N VAL A 425 24.98 -16.37 10.93
CA VAL A 425 26.24 -15.96 11.59
C VAL A 425 26.04 -15.67 13.08
N GLN A 426 24.82 -15.86 13.61
CA GLN A 426 24.45 -15.47 14.98
C GLN A 426 24.90 -14.04 15.33
N LEU A 427 24.55 -13.11 14.40
CA LEU A 427 24.95 -11.71 14.49
C LEU A 427 24.56 -11.12 15.85
N GLU A 428 25.52 -10.54 16.56
CA GLU A 428 25.28 -9.89 17.83
C GLU A 428 25.38 -8.37 17.70
N PHE A 429 24.34 -7.65 18.18
CA PHE A 429 24.33 -6.19 18.25
C PHE A 429 23.42 -5.72 19.37
N MET A 430 23.93 -4.83 20.25
CA MET A 430 23.20 -4.22 21.36
C MET A 430 22.50 -5.22 22.31
N GLY A 431 23.08 -6.41 22.47
CA GLY A 431 22.55 -7.46 23.35
C GLY A 431 21.50 -8.37 22.72
N PHE A 432 21.21 -8.21 21.43
CA PHE A 432 20.39 -9.15 20.64
C PHE A 432 21.29 -10.03 19.79
N VAL A 433 20.86 -11.28 19.56
CA VAL A 433 21.62 -12.29 18.81
C VAL A 433 20.74 -12.94 17.73
N GLY A 434 21.26 -13.16 16.54
CA GLY A 434 20.57 -13.82 15.45
C GLY A 434 19.48 -12.94 14.81
N LYS A 435 18.32 -13.52 14.44
CA LYS A 435 17.19 -12.79 13.82
C LYS A 435 16.69 -11.59 14.63
N PRO A 436 16.57 -11.62 15.97
CA PRO A 436 16.26 -10.44 16.78
C PRO A 436 17.15 -9.24 16.50
N THR A 437 18.45 -9.47 16.27
CA THR A 437 19.38 -8.41 15.85
C THR A 437 19.02 -7.83 14.49
N GLY A 438 18.66 -8.67 13.53
CA GLY A 438 18.21 -8.23 12.21
C GLY A 438 16.99 -7.30 12.31
N TYR A 439 15.98 -7.66 13.07
CA TYR A 439 14.81 -6.81 13.31
C TYR A 439 15.20 -5.49 14.00
N PHE A 440 16.07 -5.53 15.00
CA PHE A 440 16.52 -4.32 15.69
C PHE A 440 17.23 -3.35 14.74
N ILE A 441 18.11 -3.84 13.87
CA ILE A 441 18.79 -3.03 12.84
C ILE A 441 17.78 -2.36 11.90
N ILE A 442 16.79 -3.11 11.40
CA ILE A 442 15.74 -2.54 10.55
C ILE A 442 14.90 -1.51 11.30
N PHE A 443 14.56 -1.75 12.57
CA PHE A 443 13.84 -0.76 13.40
C PHE A 443 14.66 0.51 13.61
N CYS A 444 15.98 0.42 13.75
CA CYS A 444 16.87 1.58 13.77
C CYS A 444 16.81 2.38 12.47
N ILE A 445 16.84 1.70 11.32
CA ILE A 445 16.68 2.34 10.00
C ILE A 445 15.32 3.00 9.88
N CYS A 446 14.24 2.27 10.19
CA CYS A 446 12.86 2.78 10.13
C CYS A 446 12.66 4.03 10.98
N SER A 447 13.24 4.06 12.19
CA SER A 447 13.06 5.16 13.14
C SER A 447 13.68 6.47 12.66
N VAL A 448 14.84 6.43 12.00
CA VAL A 448 15.56 7.65 11.56
C VAL A 448 15.17 8.11 10.14
N SER A 449 14.57 7.22 9.34
CA SER A 449 14.26 7.47 7.92
C SER A 449 13.43 8.73 7.67
N TYR A 450 12.47 9.01 8.55
CA TYR A 450 11.60 10.20 8.42
C TYR A 450 12.34 11.49 8.70
N LEU A 451 13.23 11.53 9.69
CA LEU A 451 14.07 12.68 9.98
C LEU A 451 15.04 12.96 8.84
N ILE A 452 15.63 11.90 8.26
CA ILE A 452 16.48 11.99 7.08
C ILE A 452 15.67 12.54 5.90
N GLY A 453 14.50 11.96 5.62
CA GLY A 453 13.62 12.40 4.55
C GLY A 453 13.20 13.87 4.70
N TRP A 454 12.78 14.28 5.91
CA TRP A 454 12.44 15.67 6.20
C TRP A 454 13.61 16.61 5.99
N SER A 455 14.79 16.25 6.48
CA SER A 455 16.01 17.06 6.37
C SER A 455 16.40 17.27 4.91
N ILE A 456 16.37 16.21 4.09
CA ILE A 456 16.63 16.30 2.65
C ILE A 456 15.61 17.21 1.98
N MET A 457 14.32 17.05 2.26
CA MET A 457 13.27 17.91 1.69
C MET A 457 13.48 19.37 2.07
N LYS A 458 13.86 19.65 3.32
CA LYS A 458 14.09 21.01 3.81
C LYS A 458 15.34 21.66 3.22
N ILE A 459 16.40 20.88 2.99
CA ILE A 459 17.63 21.34 2.32
C ILE A 459 17.34 21.68 0.85
N LEU A 460 16.63 20.82 0.14
CA LEU A 460 16.31 21.01 -1.29
C LEU A 460 15.32 22.14 -1.52
N VAL A 461 14.33 22.29 -0.64
CA VAL A 461 13.28 23.32 -0.73
C VAL A 461 13.15 24.05 0.61
N PRO A 462 14.10 24.94 0.93
CA PRO A 462 14.09 25.66 2.22
C PRO A 462 12.93 26.64 2.36
N LYS A 463 12.45 27.21 1.23
CA LYS A 463 11.37 28.19 1.18
C LYS A 463 10.33 27.79 0.13
N TYR A 464 9.08 28.16 0.41
CA TYR A 464 7.99 28.00 -0.55
C TYR A 464 8.28 28.73 -1.87
N LYS A 465 8.20 28.00 -2.97
CA LYS A 465 8.35 28.57 -4.32
C LYS A 465 7.45 27.79 -5.28
N ILE A 466 6.50 28.51 -5.90
CA ILE A 466 5.64 27.97 -6.95
C ILE A 466 6.44 27.87 -8.24
N ILE A 467 6.33 26.74 -8.92
CA ILE A 467 6.90 26.54 -10.24
C ILE A 467 5.93 27.13 -11.27
N GLN A 468 6.40 28.12 -11.99
CA GLN A 468 5.68 28.66 -13.16
C GLN A 468 5.95 27.72 -14.32
N GLY A 469 4.87 27.19 -14.95
CA GLY A 469 4.93 26.26 -16.06
C GLY A 469 5.34 26.94 -17.37
#